data_cadf7e26b03e16d71bf1dedad51fe68a
#
_entry.id   cadf7e26b03e16d71bf1dedad51fe68a
#
_cell.length_a   1.000
_cell.length_b   1.000
_cell.length_c   1.000
_cell.angle_alpha   90.00
_cell.angle_beta   90.00
_cell.angle_gamma   90.00
#
_symmetry.space_group_name_H-M   'P 1'
#
loop_
_entity.id
_entity.type
_entity.pdbx_description
1 polymer ?
#
loop_
_entity_poly.entity_id
_entity_poly.type
_entity_poly.pdbx_seq_one_letter_code
_entity_poly.pdbx_strand_id
1 'polypeptide(L)'
;MRRETMVLRVLLVMLLVALLAGAGLLHLVSLELASDWPELAHLRLPTYLAVIVGLLPVVVAVRIVFDFLAVVDHGEAFSTATLTILRRLRLLIGAFAGYFALGLVGFWMLSGLMHISMLFAWGVLEVAALFLFTVVALFERIFRVAMELRHDNELTV
;
A
#
# COMPACT_ATOMS: atom_id res chain seq x y z
N MET A 1 -23.80 8.93 1.68
CA MET A 1 -22.81 8.25 2.50
C MET A 1 -22.84 6.72 2.30
N ARG A 2 -23.91 5.96 2.59
CA ARG A 2 -23.89 4.49 2.41
C ARG A 2 -23.62 3.98 0.98
N ARG A 3 -23.99 4.73 -0.07
CA ARG A 3 -23.71 4.32 -1.46
C ARG A 3 -22.23 4.49 -1.83
N GLU A 4 -21.62 5.56 -1.39
CA GLU A 4 -20.21 5.88 -1.67
C GLU A 4 -19.27 4.90 -0.97
N THR A 5 -19.54 4.57 0.30
CA THR A 5 -18.78 3.56 1.05
C THR A 5 -18.93 2.17 0.43
N MET A 6 -20.12 1.82 -0.08
CA MET A 6 -20.35 0.55 -0.77
C MET A 6 -19.56 0.48 -2.08
N VAL A 7 -19.59 1.53 -2.90
CA VAL A 7 -18.79 1.60 -4.14
C VAL A 7 -17.31 1.45 -3.84
N LEU A 8 -16.81 2.14 -2.82
CA LEU A 8 -15.40 2.05 -2.44
C LEU A 8 -15.02 0.62 -1.97
N ARG A 9 -15.89 -0.05 -1.21
CA ARG A 9 -15.68 -1.46 -0.81
C ARG A 9 -15.59 -2.38 -2.02
N VAL A 10 -16.48 -2.21 -3.00
CA VAL A 10 -16.45 -3.00 -4.26
C VAL A 10 -15.15 -2.75 -5.01
N LEU A 11 -14.74 -1.49 -5.15
CA LEU A 11 -13.48 -1.14 -5.82
C LEU A 11 -12.26 -1.73 -5.11
N LEU A 12 -12.23 -1.75 -3.78
CA LEU A 12 -11.16 -2.36 -2.99
C LEU A 12 -11.10 -3.87 -3.19
N VAL A 13 -12.25 -4.55 -3.25
CA VAL A 13 -12.29 -5.99 -3.54
C VAL A 13 -11.81 -6.26 -4.97
N MET A 14 -12.28 -5.46 -5.95
CA MET A 14 -11.81 -5.57 -7.34
C MET A 14 -10.29 -5.35 -7.45
N LEU A 15 -9.75 -4.38 -6.71
CA LEU A 15 -8.30 -4.14 -6.63
C LEU A 15 -7.56 -5.37 -6.11
N LEU A 16 -8.03 -6.00 -5.03
CA LEU A 16 -7.42 -7.23 -4.51
C LEU A 16 -7.46 -8.37 -5.52
N VAL A 17 -8.58 -8.57 -6.18
CA VAL A 17 -8.73 -9.61 -7.22
C VAL A 17 -7.77 -9.33 -8.38
N ALA A 18 -7.67 -8.08 -8.84
CA ALA A 18 -6.75 -7.68 -9.89
C ALA A 18 -5.28 -7.91 -9.51
N LEU A 19 -4.90 -7.60 -8.26
CA LEU A 19 -3.54 -7.83 -7.75
C LEU A 19 -3.20 -9.33 -7.66
N LEU A 20 -4.13 -10.16 -7.19
CA LEU A 20 -3.95 -11.61 -7.13
C LEU A 20 -3.86 -12.22 -8.54
N ALA A 21 -4.72 -11.79 -9.46
CA ALA A 21 -4.65 -12.19 -10.87
C ALA A 21 -3.33 -11.76 -11.51
N GLY A 22 -2.87 -10.53 -11.25
CA GLY A 22 -1.58 -10.03 -11.70
C GLY A 22 -0.39 -10.85 -11.17
N ALA A 23 -0.43 -11.23 -9.89
CA ALA A 23 0.59 -12.12 -9.31
C ALA A 23 0.61 -13.51 -9.96
N GLY A 24 -0.58 -14.05 -10.28
CA GLY A 24 -0.71 -15.31 -11.04
C GLY A 24 -0.15 -15.20 -12.46
N LEU A 25 -0.47 -14.13 -13.18
CA LEU A 25 0.07 -13.86 -14.51
C LEU A 25 1.59 -13.68 -14.46
N LEU A 26 2.10 -12.96 -13.47
CA LEU A 26 3.55 -12.80 -13.29
C LEU A 26 4.25 -14.14 -13.07
N HIS A 27 3.61 -15.07 -12.36
CA HIS A 27 4.13 -16.43 -12.20
C HIS A 27 4.27 -17.14 -13.55
N LEU A 28 3.23 -17.09 -14.39
CA LEU A 28 3.25 -17.72 -15.72
C LEU A 28 4.31 -17.10 -16.63
N VAL A 29 4.35 -15.76 -16.70
CA VAL A 29 5.36 -15.02 -17.48
C VAL A 29 6.78 -15.33 -16.98
N SER A 30 6.97 -15.46 -15.66
CA SER A 30 8.27 -15.80 -15.09
C SER A 30 8.75 -17.20 -15.47
N LEU A 31 7.84 -18.14 -15.76
CA LEU A 31 8.16 -19.47 -16.27
C LEU A 31 8.68 -19.42 -17.70
N GLU A 32 8.00 -18.66 -18.57
CA GLU A 32 8.43 -18.46 -19.96
C GLU A 32 9.79 -17.76 -20.03
N LEU A 33 9.95 -16.66 -19.29
CA LEU A 33 11.23 -15.96 -19.24
C LEU A 33 12.39 -16.82 -18.76
N ALA A 34 12.15 -17.72 -17.80
CA ALA A 34 13.20 -18.64 -17.33
C ALA A 34 13.58 -19.72 -18.37
N SER A 35 12.67 -20.07 -19.29
CA SER A 35 12.97 -20.97 -20.41
C SER A 35 13.74 -20.26 -21.52
N ASP A 36 13.41 -18.99 -21.80
CA ASP A 36 14.04 -18.20 -22.85
C ASP A 36 15.43 -17.68 -22.45
N TRP A 37 15.61 -17.44 -21.15
CA TRP A 37 16.86 -16.90 -20.56
C TRP A 37 17.34 -17.77 -19.39
N PRO A 38 17.94 -18.94 -19.66
CA PRO A 38 18.37 -19.90 -18.63
C PRO A 38 19.38 -19.31 -17.64
N GLU A 39 20.21 -18.37 -18.08
CA GLU A 39 21.19 -17.65 -17.24
C GLU A 39 20.55 -16.84 -16.11
N LEU A 40 19.31 -16.36 -16.30
CA LEU A 40 18.54 -15.58 -15.31
C LEU A 40 17.55 -16.45 -14.52
N ALA A 41 17.45 -17.75 -14.82
CA ALA A 41 16.50 -18.65 -14.18
C ALA A 41 16.68 -18.73 -12.64
N HIS A 42 17.90 -18.56 -12.14
CA HIS A 42 18.20 -18.53 -10.72
C HIS A 42 17.60 -17.34 -9.97
N LEU A 43 17.31 -16.21 -10.65
CA LEU A 43 16.69 -15.01 -10.09
C LEU A 43 15.16 -15.10 -10.02
N ARG A 44 14.55 -16.06 -10.74
CA ARG A 44 13.10 -16.19 -10.84
C ARG A 44 12.43 -16.35 -9.48
N LEU A 45 12.85 -17.32 -8.70
CA LEU A 45 12.23 -17.62 -7.40
C LEU A 45 12.42 -16.48 -6.39
N PRO A 46 13.61 -15.93 -6.17
CA PRO A 46 13.79 -14.78 -5.28
C PRO A 46 12.94 -13.56 -5.67
N THR A 47 12.90 -13.23 -6.96
CA THR A 47 12.11 -12.09 -7.45
C THR A 47 10.61 -12.31 -7.26
N TYR A 48 10.12 -13.51 -7.59
CA TYR A 48 8.71 -13.84 -7.39
C TYR A 48 8.31 -13.79 -5.91
N LEU A 49 9.13 -14.34 -5.01
CA LEU A 49 8.90 -14.27 -3.57
C LEU A 49 8.92 -12.82 -3.06
N ALA A 50 9.82 -11.99 -3.57
CA ALA A 50 9.85 -10.57 -3.21
C ALA A 50 8.54 -9.85 -3.62
N VAL A 51 8.00 -10.16 -4.80
CA VAL A 51 6.70 -9.61 -5.23
C VAL A 51 5.56 -10.07 -4.31
N ILE A 52 5.49 -11.36 -3.98
CA ILE A 52 4.45 -11.91 -3.09
C ILE A 52 4.54 -11.27 -1.69
N VAL A 53 5.73 -11.15 -1.13
CA VAL A 53 5.95 -10.47 0.16
C VAL A 53 5.55 -9.01 0.07
N GLY A 54 5.86 -8.32 -1.05
CA GLY A 54 5.46 -6.94 -1.31
C GLY A 54 3.94 -6.74 -1.43
N LEU A 55 3.16 -7.77 -1.77
CA LEU A 55 1.71 -7.70 -1.81
C LEU A 55 1.05 -7.76 -0.42
N LEU A 56 1.71 -8.35 0.58
CA LEU A 56 1.17 -8.45 1.94
C LEU A 56 0.77 -7.10 2.56
N PRO A 57 1.62 -6.05 2.52
CA PRO A 57 1.23 -4.72 3.00
C PRO A 57 0.00 -4.16 2.30
N VAL A 58 -0.19 -4.44 1.01
CA VAL A 58 -1.36 -3.97 0.25
C VAL A 58 -2.64 -4.64 0.76
N VAL A 59 -2.60 -5.96 1.00
CA VAL A 59 -3.74 -6.69 1.59
C VAL A 59 -4.09 -6.12 2.97
N VAL A 60 -3.08 -5.87 3.80
CA VAL A 60 -3.27 -5.27 5.13
C VAL A 60 -3.82 -3.84 5.02
N ALA A 61 -3.34 -3.03 4.05
CA ALA A 61 -3.86 -1.69 3.80
C ALA A 61 -5.34 -1.72 3.44
N VAL A 62 -5.74 -2.62 2.55
CA VAL A 62 -7.17 -2.79 2.18
C VAL A 62 -8.00 -3.13 3.42
N ARG A 63 -7.54 -4.03 4.29
CA ARG A 63 -8.21 -4.35 5.55
C ARG A 63 -8.37 -3.12 6.44
N ILE A 64 -7.32 -2.33 6.60
CA ILE A 64 -7.34 -1.08 7.38
C ILE A 64 -8.36 -0.08 6.80
N VAL A 65 -8.43 0.04 5.45
CA VAL A 65 -9.41 0.90 4.79
C VAL A 65 -10.85 0.39 5.03
N PHE A 66 -11.09 -0.93 5.05
CA PHE A 66 -12.40 -1.48 5.42
C PHE A 66 -12.80 -1.10 6.85
N ASP A 67 -11.86 -1.18 7.81
CA ASP A 67 -12.10 -0.78 9.19
C ASP A 67 -12.42 0.71 9.29
N PHE A 68 -11.72 1.56 8.52
CA PHE A 68 -12.03 2.99 8.40
C PHE A 68 -13.43 3.26 7.87
N LEU A 69 -13.83 2.56 6.78
CA LEU A 69 -15.17 2.71 6.20
C LEU A 69 -16.27 2.27 7.19
N ALA A 70 -15.99 1.27 8.02
CA ALA A 70 -16.94 0.87 9.06
C ALA A 70 -17.15 1.98 10.10
N VAL A 71 -16.08 2.63 10.57
CA VAL A 71 -16.14 3.76 11.52
C VAL A 71 -16.91 4.93 10.91
N VAL A 72 -16.67 5.24 9.62
CA VAL A 72 -17.40 6.30 8.90
C VAL A 72 -18.89 5.98 8.77
N ASP A 73 -19.25 4.73 8.47
CA ASP A 73 -20.65 4.30 8.33
C ASP A 73 -21.43 4.40 9.67
N HIS A 74 -20.74 4.26 10.81
CA HIS A 74 -21.32 4.46 12.15
C HIS A 74 -21.42 5.93 12.56
N GLY A 75 -20.96 6.87 11.74
CA GLY A 75 -20.99 8.31 12.03
C GLY A 75 -19.86 8.76 12.97
N GLU A 76 -18.91 7.89 13.29
CA GLU A 76 -17.79 8.15 14.20
C GLU A 76 -16.53 8.60 13.48
N ALA A 77 -16.67 9.27 12.33
CA ALA A 77 -15.53 9.71 11.51
C ALA A 77 -14.52 10.56 12.30
N PHE A 78 -14.98 11.37 13.24
CA PHE A 78 -14.15 12.19 14.13
C PHE A 78 -13.98 11.52 15.50
N SER A 79 -13.27 10.40 15.55
CA SER A 79 -13.03 9.64 16.76
C SER A 79 -11.54 9.28 16.91
N THR A 80 -11.13 8.90 18.13
CA THR A 80 -9.79 8.38 18.41
C THR A 80 -9.49 7.11 17.61
N ALA A 81 -10.53 6.33 17.28
CA ALA A 81 -10.43 5.15 16.43
C ALA A 81 -9.93 5.53 15.03
N THR A 82 -10.49 6.59 14.43
CA THR A 82 -10.05 7.12 13.13
C THR A 82 -8.57 7.51 13.15
N LEU A 83 -8.09 8.23 14.16
CA LEU A 83 -6.68 8.59 14.28
C LEU A 83 -5.78 7.36 14.38
N THR A 84 -6.21 6.35 15.11
CA THR A 84 -5.47 5.08 15.24
C THR A 84 -5.37 4.35 13.91
N ILE A 85 -6.46 4.32 13.13
CA ILE A 85 -6.51 3.71 11.81
C ILE A 85 -5.59 4.44 10.83
N LEU A 86 -5.66 5.78 10.78
CA LEU A 86 -4.79 6.59 9.91
C LEU A 86 -3.31 6.42 10.26
N ARG A 87 -2.97 6.37 11.54
CA ARG A 87 -1.60 6.12 11.99
C ARG A 87 -1.10 4.75 11.55
N ARG A 88 -1.92 3.70 11.69
CA ARG A 88 -1.57 2.34 11.24
C ARG A 88 -1.35 2.31 9.72
N LEU A 89 -2.24 2.95 8.96
CA LEU A 89 -2.12 3.04 7.50
C LEU A 89 -0.83 3.76 7.10
N ARG A 90 -0.52 4.89 7.73
CA ARG A 90 0.72 5.64 7.49
C ARG A 90 1.97 4.80 7.77
N LEU A 91 2.02 4.11 8.91
CA LEU A 91 3.15 3.24 9.25
C LEU A 91 3.32 2.10 8.24
N LEU A 92 2.22 1.52 7.79
CA LEU A 92 2.24 0.46 6.79
C LEU A 92 2.77 0.96 5.44
N ILE A 93 2.33 2.16 4.98
CA ILE A 93 2.83 2.75 3.74
C ILE A 93 4.33 3.07 3.86
N GLY A 94 4.77 3.60 5.01
CA GLY A 94 6.19 3.85 5.26
C GLY A 94 7.03 2.57 5.27
N ALA A 95 6.52 1.49 5.88
CA ALA A 95 7.18 0.19 5.87
C ALA A 95 7.25 -0.40 4.45
N PHE A 96 6.20 -0.22 3.65
CA PHE A 96 6.17 -0.63 2.24
C PHE A 96 7.20 0.13 1.40
N ALA A 97 7.28 1.46 1.54
CA ALA A 97 8.30 2.27 0.89
C ALA A 97 9.71 1.81 1.27
N GLY A 98 9.97 1.63 2.58
CA GLY A 98 11.26 1.10 3.05
C GLY A 98 11.59 -0.29 2.48
N TYR A 99 10.60 -1.19 2.40
CA TYR A 99 10.77 -2.51 1.78
C TYR A 99 11.14 -2.38 0.29
N PHE A 100 10.47 -1.50 -0.45
CA PHE A 100 10.75 -1.28 -1.86
C PHE A 100 12.13 -0.67 -2.09
N ALA A 101 12.53 0.33 -1.30
CA ALA A 101 13.86 0.93 -1.37
C ALA A 101 14.96 -0.11 -1.11
N LEU A 102 14.82 -0.93 -0.07
CA LEU A 102 15.75 -2.01 0.25
C LEU A 102 15.75 -3.12 -0.82
N GLY A 103 14.58 -3.43 -1.37
CA GLY A 103 14.41 -4.38 -2.45
C GLY A 103 15.17 -3.99 -3.71
N LEU A 104 15.18 -2.71 -4.08
CA LEU A 104 15.95 -2.19 -5.22
C LEU A 104 17.46 -2.40 -5.00
N VAL A 105 17.95 -2.03 -3.82
CA VAL A 105 19.38 -2.21 -3.47
C VAL A 105 19.74 -3.70 -3.47
N GLY A 106 18.91 -4.54 -2.86
CA GLY A 106 19.12 -5.99 -2.81
C GLY A 106 19.13 -6.61 -4.21
N PHE A 107 18.19 -6.22 -5.07
CA PHE A 107 18.14 -6.71 -6.45
C PHE A 107 19.40 -6.32 -7.23
N TRP A 108 19.83 -5.06 -7.10
CA TRP A 108 21.05 -4.58 -7.74
C TRP A 108 22.29 -5.37 -7.28
N MET A 109 22.42 -5.62 -5.98
CA MET A 109 23.54 -6.40 -5.41
C MET A 109 23.56 -7.85 -5.88
N LEU A 110 22.38 -8.46 -6.07
CA LEU A 110 22.27 -9.87 -6.46
C LEU A 110 22.42 -10.10 -7.96
N SER A 111 21.88 -9.18 -8.79
CA SER A 111 21.85 -9.36 -10.24
C SER A 111 23.00 -8.68 -10.97
N GLY A 112 23.58 -7.63 -10.38
CA GLY A 112 24.50 -6.73 -11.07
C GLY A 112 23.89 -5.98 -12.26
N LEU A 113 22.60 -6.23 -12.56
CA LEU A 113 21.87 -5.70 -13.70
C LEU A 113 20.96 -4.56 -13.23
N MET A 114 21.14 -3.39 -13.82
CA MET A 114 20.30 -2.24 -13.53
C MET A 114 19.89 -1.56 -14.84
N HIS A 115 18.70 -1.93 -15.33
CA HIS A 115 18.11 -1.29 -16.48
C HIS A 115 17.46 0.04 -16.09
N ILE A 116 17.65 1.07 -16.91
CA ILE A 116 17.07 2.41 -16.68
C ILE A 116 15.54 2.38 -16.57
N SER A 117 14.88 1.52 -17.35
CA SER A 117 13.42 1.34 -17.28
C SER A 117 12.95 0.79 -15.92
N MET A 118 13.75 -0.10 -15.32
CA MET A 118 13.47 -0.68 -14.01
C MET A 118 13.66 0.38 -12.92
N LEU A 119 14.73 1.18 -12.96
CA LEU A 119 14.93 2.31 -12.06
C LEU A 119 13.78 3.31 -12.15
N PHE A 120 13.34 3.62 -13.36
CA PHE A 120 12.24 4.54 -13.58
C PHE A 120 10.94 3.99 -12.99
N ALA A 121 10.57 2.73 -13.28
CA ALA A 121 9.36 2.10 -12.75
C ALA A 121 9.39 2.03 -11.21
N TRP A 122 10.53 1.68 -10.63
CA TRP A 122 10.72 1.63 -9.18
C TRP A 122 10.63 3.02 -8.55
N GLY A 123 11.27 4.03 -9.17
CA GLY A 123 11.20 5.41 -8.73
C GLY A 123 9.78 5.99 -8.73
N VAL A 124 8.98 5.67 -9.75
CA VAL A 124 7.56 6.07 -9.81
C VAL A 124 6.76 5.45 -8.66
N LEU A 125 6.97 4.16 -8.36
CA LEU A 125 6.30 3.48 -7.24
C LEU A 125 6.72 4.09 -5.89
N GLU A 126 8.00 4.40 -5.71
CA GLU A 126 8.53 5.01 -4.49
C GLU A 126 7.96 6.42 -4.27
N VAL A 127 7.94 7.24 -5.32
CA VAL A 127 7.33 8.59 -5.27
C VAL A 127 5.82 8.47 -4.94
N ALA A 128 5.11 7.52 -5.54
CA ALA A 128 3.69 7.30 -5.24
C ALA A 128 3.48 6.87 -3.78
N ALA A 129 4.33 5.99 -3.24
CA ALA A 129 4.26 5.56 -1.84
C ALA A 129 4.54 6.73 -0.87
N LEU A 130 5.56 7.55 -1.15
CA LEU A 130 5.88 8.75 -0.36
C LEU A 130 4.76 9.80 -0.45
N PHE A 131 4.15 9.97 -1.61
CA PHE A 131 2.99 10.84 -1.78
C PHE A 131 1.82 10.37 -0.90
N LEU A 132 1.45 9.09 -0.98
CA LEU A 132 0.39 8.52 -0.15
C LEU A 132 0.71 8.63 1.35
N PHE A 133 1.95 8.38 1.76
CA PHE A 133 2.40 8.57 3.14
C PHE A 133 2.15 10.00 3.61
N THR A 134 2.51 10.99 2.79
CA THR A 134 2.34 12.41 3.11
C THR A 134 0.88 12.81 3.18
N VAL A 135 0.05 12.32 2.24
CA VAL A 135 -1.40 12.56 2.23
C VAL A 135 -2.05 12.01 3.49
N VAL A 136 -1.74 10.77 3.87
CA VAL A 136 -2.29 10.17 5.10
C VAL A 136 -1.82 10.91 6.35
N ALA A 137 -0.56 11.36 6.39
CA ALA A 137 -0.04 12.18 7.49
C ALA A 137 -0.78 13.53 7.61
N LEU A 138 -1.11 14.14 6.47
CA LEU A 138 -1.89 15.37 6.43
C LEU A 138 -3.32 15.14 6.95
N PHE A 139 -3.99 14.07 6.51
CA PHE A 139 -5.31 13.71 7.03
C PHE A 139 -5.26 13.46 8.55
N GLU A 140 -4.28 12.69 9.05
CA GLU A 140 -4.13 12.47 10.49
C GLU A 140 -4.04 13.80 11.26
N ARG A 141 -3.28 14.77 10.74
CA ARG A 141 -3.15 16.10 11.35
C ARG A 141 -4.47 16.87 11.33
N ILE A 142 -5.18 16.89 10.19
CA ILE A 142 -6.47 17.60 10.06
C ILE A 142 -7.50 17.02 11.04
N PHE A 143 -7.63 15.69 11.09
CA PHE A 143 -8.57 15.03 12.00
C PHE A 143 -8.23 15.30 13.47
N ARG A 144 -6.96 15.36 13.83
CA ARG A 144 -6.52 15.69 15.20
C ARG A 144 -6.95 17.10 15.58
N VAL A 145 -6.66 18.09 14.72
CA VAL A 145 -7.05 19.50 14.98
C VAL A 145 -8.57 19.65 15.06
N ALA A 146 -9.32 18.96 14.19
CA ALA A 146 -10.78 18.98 14.21
C ALA A 146 -11.35 18.39 15.53
N MET A 147 -10.74 17.37 16.06
CA MET A 147 -11.13 16.77 17.35
C MET A 147 -10.81 17.68 18.53
N GLU A 148 -9.64 18.34 18.53
CA GLU A 148 -9.27 19.32 19.56
C GLU A 148 -10.26 20.48 19.61
N LEU A 149 -10.59 21.06 18.45
CA LEU A 149 -11.59 22.15 18.36
C LEU A 149 -12.98 21.73 18.84
N ARG A 150 -13.37 20.49 18.57
CA ARG A 150 -14.66 19.97 19.05
C ARG A 150 -14.66 19.83 20.58
N HIS A 151 -13.58 19.32 21.16
CA HIS A 151 -13.44 19.15 22.60
C HIS A 151 -13.48 20.50 23.33
N ASP A 152 -12.79 21.52 22.81
CA ASP A 152 -12.78 22.87 23.38
C ASP A 152 -14.18 23.51 23.34
N ASN A 153 -14.98 23.27 22.28
CA ASN A 153 -16.34 23.76 22.19
C ASN A 153 -17.30 23.07 23.18
N GLU A 154 -17.08 21.80 23.50
CA GLU A 154 -17.90 21.03 24.48
C GLU A 154 -17.62 21.47 25.93
N LEU A 155 -16.43 22.07 26.19
CA LEU A 155 -16.06 22.60 27.53
C LEU A 155 -16.51 24.04 27.77
N THR A 156 -16.97 24.76 26.74
CA THR A 156 -17.35 26.18 26.80
C THR A 156 -18.86 26.40 27.00
N VAL A 157 -19.65 25.34 27.14
CA VAL A 157 -21.09 25.34 27.42
C VAL A 157 -21.32 24.81 28.83
#